data_c783c55c0db7e7ce47cd7cbcf3901082
#
_entry.id   c783c55c0db7e7ce47cd7cbcf3901082
#
_cell.length_a   1.000
_cell.length_b   1.000
_cell.length_c   1.000
_cell.angle_alpha   90.00
_cell.angle_beta   90.00
_cell.angle_gamma   90.00
#
_symmetry.space_group_name_H-M   'P 1'
#
loop_
_entity.id
_entity.type
_entity.pdbx_description
1 polymer ?
#
loop_
_entity_poly.entity_id
_entity_poly.type
_entity_poly.pdbx_seq_one_letter_code
_entity_poly.pdbx_strand_id
1 'polypeptide(L)'
;MQQYEKLFSEGQIGTVQLKNRVVMSPMVLGTGGLDGTPGEQMMQYYEERAKGGVGLIITEATRVDEKHGPLAPRQLAMSKDRHIEPFAKMVKRIHRHGAKVFCQLHHPGRQNLSLLVGTWRLSEAIGRHWHGYWDIFFKVAQHADMVEKTGLLPPVVAPSPVPCRLQKQKTRALKTAEIKELVREFGAAAKRVQLAGADGVELHGAHGYLIQEFLSPYTNRRTDEYGGSFDNRMRFITEIIAEIRRQCGADFPIIARISVDEFYREIGDPADEGITLDEGIRIAKRLEECGIDAIDVSSATYETMNYWLEPTSFQTGWRSYLAKTVKQNVSIPVLAANLIRSPEQAEQQLKEGIQDFISLGRPLLADPDWANKAKAGRPEEIRRCICCLWCFESMLDGAVRNRPGQCAVNPRTCREVGIPKEPKKDGDGRIVAIVGAGVSGVKGVVERRENAMKEEYQKFIAPVI
;
A
#
# COMPACT_ATOMS: atom_id res chain seq x y z
N MET A 1 2.90 23.78 24.99
CA MET A 1 2.54 23.88 23.56
C MET A 1 2.69 22.50 22.96
N GLN A 2 1.75 22.09 22.11
CA GLN A 2 1.84 20.81 21.43
C GLN A 2 3.01 20.85 20.41
N GLN A 3 3.95 19.93 20.51
CA GLN A 3 5.21 19.96 19.74
C GLN A 3 5.00 19.89 18.20
N TYR A 4 3.91 19.25 17.73
CA TYR A 4 3.59 19.04 16.32
C TYR A 4 2.16 19.50 16.03
N GLU A 5 1.92 20.82 16.06
CA GLU A 5 0.57 21.42 15.98
C GLU A 5 -0.12 21.17 14.65
N LYS A 6 0.61 21.32 13.52
CA LYS A 6 0.04 21.06 12.18
C LYS A 6 -0.31 19.60 11.98
N LEU A 7 0.58 18.69 12.39
CA LEU A 7 0.41 17.25 12.22
C LEU A 7 -0.84 16.74 12.96
N PHE A 8 -1.13 17.31 14.15
CA PHE A 8 -2.26 16.92 14.97
C PHE A 8 -3.45 17.87 14.90
N SER A 9 -3.45 18.85 13.98
CA SER A 9 -4.62 19.64 13.64
C SER A 9 -5.62 18.80 12.83
N GLU A 10 -6.89 19.12 12.96
CA GLU A 10 -7.93 18.53 12.14
C GLU A 10 -7.71 18.80 10.64
N GLY A 11 -8.23 17.92 9.81
CA GLY A 11 -8.23 18.06 8.36
C GLY A 11 -9.52 17.54 7.77
N GLN A 12 -9.75 17.85 6.48
CA GLN A 12 -10.95 17.42 5.77
C GLN A 12 -10.59 16.91 4.38
N ILE A 13 -11.25 15.82 3.94
CA ILE A 13 -11.21 15.28 2.59
C ILE A 13 -12.65 15.06 2.14
N GLY A 14 -13.10 15.82 1.13
CA GLY A 14 -14.50 15.85 0.74
C GLY A 14 -15.39 16.19 1.94
N THR A 15 -16.35 15.34 2.25
CA THR A 15 -17.27 15.49 3.39
C THR A 15 -16.72 14.91 4.71
N VAL A 16 -15.53 14.26 4.69
CA VAL A 16 -15.00 13.52 5.84
C VAL A 16 -14.02 14.36 6.65
N GLN A 17 -14.36 14.59 7.93
CA GLN A 17 -13.48 15.20 8.92
C GLN A 17 -12.51 14.17 9.51
N LEU A 18 -11.24 14.55 9.60
CA LEU A 18 -10.15 13.75 10.15
C LEU A 18 -9.60 14.40 11.42
N LYS A 19 -9.43 13.62 12.48
CA LYS A 19 -8.94 14.06 13.80
C LYS A 19 -7.49 14.56 13.81
N ASN A 20 -6.73 14.29 12.76
CA ASN A 20 -5.36 14.74 12.54
C ASN A 20 -4.95 14.51 11.06
N ARG A 21 -3.73 14.92 10.70
CA ARG A 21 -3.21 14.83 9.33
C ARG A 21 -2.35 13.60 9.07
N VAL A 22 -2.39 12.60 9.96
CA VAL A 22 -1.65 11.34 9.80
C VAL A 22 -2.51 10.30 9.09
N VAL A 23 -2.06 9.86 7.92
CA VAL A 23 -2.74 8.88 7.07
C VAL A 23 -1.90 7.60 6.98
N MET A 24 -2.52 6.46 7.14
CA MET A 24 -1.90 5.17 6.85
C MET A 24 -2.03 4.88 5.35
N SER A 25 -0.90 4.83 4.64
CA SER A 25 -0.86 4.44 3.22
C SER A 25 -1.24 2.98 3.00
N PRO A 26 -1.87 2.62 1.87
CA PRO A 26 -2.20 1.25 1.52
C PRO A 26 -0.95 0.39 1.31
N MET A 27 -0.96 -0.82 1.88
CA MET A 27 0.13 -1.79 1.75
C MET A 27 -0.43 -3.22 1.74
N VAL A 28 -0.19 -3.96 0.67
CA VAL A 28 -0.55 -5.39 0.58
C VAL A 28 0.44 -6.21 1.40
N LEU A 29 -0.06 -6.96 2.37
CA LEU A 29 0.76 -7.78 3.27
C LEU A 29 0.34 -9.25 3.32
N GLY A 30 -0.67 -9.65 2.54
CA GLY A 30 -1.11 -11.04 2.46
C GLY A 30 -1.77 -11.55 3.74
N THR A 31 -2.55 -10.70 4.41
CA THR A 31 -3.25 -11.04 5.67
C THR A 31 -4.73 -11.38 5.51
N GLY A 32 -5.28 -11.23 4.31
CA GLY A 32 -6.67 -11.57 3.98
C GLY A 32 -6.94 -13.07 3.92
N GLY A 33 -8.22 -13.43 3.78
CA GLY A 33 -8.64 -14.77 3.41
C GLY A 33 -8.28 -15.11 1.96
N LEU A 34 -8.30 -16.40 1.61
CA LEU A 34 -8.08 -16.83 0.21
C LEU A 34 -9.16 -16.32 -0.74
N ASP A 35 -10.35 -16.06 -0.22
CA ASP A 35 -11.49 -15.49 -0.95
C ASP A 35 -11.47 -13.97 -1.03
N GLY A 36 -10.50 -13.33 -0.36
CA GLY A 36 -10.35 -11.88 -0.29
C GLY A 36 -11.11 -11.21 0.85
N THR A 37 -11.69 -11.97 1.79
CA THR A 37 -12.31 -11.40 2.99
C THR A 37 -11.26 -11.02 4.03
N PRO A 38 -11.46 -9.93 4.81
CA PRO A 38 -10.59 -9.61 5.94
C PRO A 38 -10.80 -10.64 7.06
N GLY A 39 -9.73 -11.37 7.40
CA GLY A 39 -9.70 -12.26 8.57
C GLY A 39 -9.29 -11.51 9.85
N GLU A 40 -9.30 -12.23 10.99
CA GLU A 40 -8.95 -11.65 12.30
C GLU A 40 -7.57 -10.97 12.31
N GLN A 41 -6.59 -11.57 11.63
CA GLN A 41 -5.24 -11.03 11.52
C GLN A 41 -5.22 -9.66 10.83
N MET A 42 -5.93 -9.50 9.71
CA MET A 42 -6.06 -8.23 9.01
C MET A 42 -6.81 -7.20 9.85
N MET A 43 -7.90 -7.61 10.49
CA MET A 43 -8.69 -6.73 11.36
C MET A 43 -7.85 -6.21 12.52
N GLN A 44 -7.07 -7.07 13.20
CA GLN A 44 -6.20 -6.69 14.29
C GLN A 44 -5.05 -5.79 13.83
N TYR A 45 -4.48 -6.08 12.66
CA TYR A 45 -3.45 -5.25 12.04
C TYR A 45 -3.91 -3.80 11.85
N TYR A 46 -5.07 -3.56 11.25
CA TYR A 46 -5.60 -2.22 11.06
C TYR A 46 -6.07 -1.58 12.37
N GLU A 47 -6.72 -2.35 13.25
CA GLU A 47 -7.18 -1.86 14.55
C GLU A 47 -6.02 -1.34 15.41
N GLU A 48 -4.86 -2.00 15.42
CA GLU A 48 -3.69 -1.50 16.19
C GLU A 48 -3.19 -0.16 15.67
N ARG A 49 -3.21 0.10 14.35
CA ARG A 49 -2.82 1.41 13.80
C ARG A 49 -3.88 2.48 14.11
N ALA A 50 -5.15 2.12 14.12
CA ALA A 50 -6.22 3.03 14.56
C ALA A 50 -6.06 3.41 16.05
N LYS A 51 -5.79 2.42 16.93
CA LYS A 51 -5.41 2.63 18.34
C LYS A 51 -4.16 3.49 18.47
N GLY A 52 -3.20 3.31 17.56
CA GLY A 52 -1.95 4.06 17.47
C GLY A 52 -2.11 5.52 17.07
N GLY A 53 -3.34 5.99 16.80
CA GLY A 53 -3.68 7.40 16.72
C GLY A 53 -3.74 7.96 15.29
N VAL A 54 -3.66 7.17 14.23
CA VAL A 54 -3.82 7.68 12.84
C VAL A 54 -5.22 8.26 12.64
N GLY A 55 -5.33 9.29 11.77
CA GLY A 55 -6.59 9.94 11.44
C GLY A 55 -7.37 9.21 10.34
N LEU A 56 -6.67 8.70 9.34
CA LEU A 56 -7.24 7.96 8.22
C LEU A 56 -6.43 6.68 7.96
N ILE A 57 -7.12 5.60 7.71
CA ILE A 57 -6.55 4.36 7.19
C ILE A 57 -7.05 4.14 5.76
N ILE A 58 -6.12 4.08 4.81
CA ILE A 58 -6.41 3.61 3.46
C ILE A 58 -6.04 2.13 3.44
N THR A 59 -7.03 1.25 3.20
CA THR A 59 -6.79 -0.19 3.19
C THR A 59 -5.93 -0.60 2.02
N GLU A 60 -5.34 -1.78 2.09
CA GLU A 60 -4.52 -2.33 1.01
C GLU A 60 -5.24 -2.37 -0.34
N ALA A 61 -4.47 -2.47 -1.43
CA ALA A 61 -4.99 -2.63 -2.78
C ALA A 61 -6.04 -3.75 -2.85
N THR A 62 -7.30 -3.35 -3.06
CA THR A 62 -8.50 -4.18 -2.96
C THR A 62 -9.02 -4.48 -4.36
N ARG A 63 -9.06 -5.75 -4.75
CA ARG A 63 -9.49 -6.13 -6.10
C ARG A 63 -10.97 -5.85 -6.33
N VAL A 64 -11.29 -5.32 -7.49
CA VAL A 64 -12.66 -4.99 -7.94
C VAL A 64 -13.25 -6.06 -8.86
N ASP A 65 -12.41 -6.86 -9.50
CA ASP A 65 -12.76 -7.92 -10.45
C ASP A 65 -12.20 -9.28 -10.00
N GLU A 66 -12.95 -10.35 -10.22
CA GLU A 66 -12.53 -11.72 -9.87
C GLU A 66 -11.69 -12.39 -10.97
N LYS A 67 -11.89 -11.96 -12.21
CA LYS A 67 -11.33 -12.66 -13.37
C LYS A 67 -9.86 -12.28 -13.62
N HIS A 68 -9.57 -10.99 -13.64
CA HIS A 68 -8.25 -10.43 -13.94
C HIS A 68 -7.70 -9.54 -12.82
N GLY A 69 -8.52 -9.30 -11.79
CA GLY A 69 -8.24 -8.38 -10.68
C GLY A 69 -7.30 -8.88 -9.57
N PRO A 70 -7.12 -10.20 -9.34
CA PRO A 70 -6.20 -10.64 -8.30
C PRO A 70 -4.74 -10.32 -8.62
N LEU A 71 -4.05 -9.57 -7.74
CA LEU A 71 -2.62 -9.28 -7.82
C LEU A 71 -1.80 -10.37 -7.13
N ALA A 72 -2.24 -10.77 -5.94
CA ALA A 72 -1.54 -11.72 -5.07
C ALA A 72 -2.56 -12.56 -4.28
N PRO A 73 -2.15 -13.73 -3.77
CA PRO A 73 -2.95 -14.50 -2.82
C PRO A 73 -3.29 -13.66 -1.58
N ARG A 74 -4.45 -13.90 -1.00
CA ARG A 74 -4.93 -13.23 0.22
C ARG A 74 -5.05 -11.70 0.11
N GLN A 75 -5.08 -11.16 -1.10
CA GLN A 75 -5.41 -9.77 -1.35
C GLN A 75 -6.88 -9.51 -1.01
N LEU A 76 -7.15 -8.39 -0.36
CA LEU A 76 -8.50 -7.93 -0.07
C LEU A 76 -9.35 -7.80 -1.34
N ALA A 77 -10.67 -8.03 -1.21
CA ALA A 77 -11.61 -7.97 -2.33
C ALA A 77 -12.90 -7.25 -1.95
N MET A 78 -13.43 -6.48 -2.91
CA MET A 78 -14.79 -5.91 -2.89
C MET A 78 -15.56 -6.22 -4.19
N SER A 79 -15.17 -7.29 -4.87
CA SER A 79 -15.72 -7.75 -6.14
C SER A 79 -17.08 -8.46 -6.05
N LYS A 80 -17.50 -8.90 -4.86
CA LYS A 80 -18.77 -9.61 -4.60
C LYS A 80 -19.43 -9.14 -3.32
N ASP A 81 -20.75 -9.26 -3.22
CA ASP A 81 -21.54 -8.81 -2.05
C ASP A 81 -21.18 -9.56 -0.76
N ARG A 82 -20.70 -10.81 -0.85
CA ARG A 82 -20.20 -11.57 0.30
C ARG A 82 -19.04 -10.89 1.04
N HIS A 83 -18.36 -9.92 0.42
CA HIS A 83 -17.27 -9.18 1.04
C HIS A 83 -17.75 -8.02 1.93
N ILE A 84 -19.02 -7.57 1.78
CA ILE A 84 -19.57 -6.41 2.50
C ILE A 84 -19.51 -6.61 4.01
N GLU A 85 -20.11 -7.71 4.52
CA GLU A 85 -20.22 -7.94 5.95
C GLU A 85 -18.86 -8.12 6.66
N PRO A 86 -17.90 -8.94 6.14
CA PRO A 86 -16.57 -9.04 6.74
C PRO A 86 -15.81 -7.71 6.73
N PHE A 87 -15.93 -6.93 5.65
CA PHE A 87 -15.31 -5.61 5.56
C PHE A 87 -15.94 -4.62 6.55
N ALA A 88 -17.27 -4.64 6.70
CA ALA A 88 -17.98 -3.80 7.68
C ALA A 88 -17.53 -4.08 9.13
N LYS A 89 -17.26 -5.34 9.47
CA LYS A 89 -16.67 -5.70 10.78
C LYS A 89 -15.31 -5.03 11.01
N MET A 90 -14.45 -5.03 9.99
CA MET A 90 -13.14 -4.38 10.04
C MET A 90 -13.29 -2.85 10.17
N VAL A 91 -14.13 -2.22 9.36
CA VAL A 91 -14.41 -0.78 9.41
C VAL A 91 -14.90 -0.38 10.80
N LYS A 92 -15.88 -1.11 11.38
CA LYS A 92 -16.40 -0.85 12.71
C LYS A 92 -15.32 -0.93 13.80
N ARG A 93 -14.36 -1.87 13.69
CA ARG A 93 -13.23 -1.97 14.64
C ARG A 93 -12.33 -0.73 14.57
N ILE A 94 -12.02 -0.27 13.36
CA ILE A 94 -11.20 0.91 13.13
C ILE A 94 -11.89 2.18 13.66
N HIS A 95 -13.19 2.36 13.34
CA HIS A 95 -13.99 3.51 13.76
C HIS A 95 -14.08 3.67 15.28
N ARG A 96 -14.06 2.57 16.07
CA ARG A 96 -14.04 2.63 17.55
C ARG A 96 -12.89 3.47 18.12
N HIS A 97 -11.82 3.65 17.33
CA HIS A 97 -10.63 4.43 17.73
C HIS A 97 -10.59 5.81 17.06
N GLY A 98 -11.69 6.25 16.44
CA GLY A 98 -11.82 7.56 15.80
C GLY A 98 -10.97 7.74 14.55
N ALA A 99 -10.46 6.67 13.95
CA ALA A 99 -9.85 6.72 12.64
C ALA A 99 -10.91 6.51 11.55
N LYS A 100 -10.76 7.20 10.42
CA LYS A 100 -11.59 7.03 9.23
C LYS A 100 -11.02 5.94 8.32
N VAL A 101 -11.84 5.41 7.41
CA VAL A 101 -11.46 4.29 6.53
C VAL A 101 -11.79 4.62 5.09
N PHE A 102 -10.78 4.64 4.23
CA PHE A 102 -10.94 4.60 2.77
C PHE A 102 -10.47 3.24 2.25
N CYS A 103 -11.13 2.74 1.21
CA CYS A 103 -10.74 1.49 0.57
C CYS A 103 -10.01 1.78 -0.75
N GLN A 104 -8.77 1.30 -0.90
CA GLN A 104 -8.06 1.45 -2.18
C GLN A 104 -8.57 0.43 -3.20
N LEU A 105 -9.32 0.91 -4.20
CA LEU A 105 -9.81 0.11 -5.33
C LEU A 105 -8.71 -0.12 -6.36
N HIS A 106 -8.54 -1.37 -6.79
CA HIS A 106 -7.36 -1.78 -7.53
C HIS A 106 -7.66 -2.83 -8.59
N HIS A 107 -6.95 -2.72 -9.71
CA HIS A 107 -6.81 -3.77 -10.72
C HIS A 107 -5.35 -3.83 -11.20
N PRO A 108 -4.69 -5.00 -11.17
CA PRO A 108 -3.24 -5.11 -11.40
C PRO A 108 -2.80 -4.82 -12.83
N GLY A 109 -3.70 -4.90 -13.82
CA GLY A 109 -3.32 -4.77 -15.21
C GLY A 109 -2.26 -5.81 -15.61
N ARG A 110 -1.21 -5.37 -16.28
CA ARG A 110 -0.05 -6.20 -16.70
C ARG A 110 0.83 -6.68 -15.53
N GLN A 111 0.59 -6.19 -14.32
CA GLN A 111 1.29 -6.60 -13.10
C GLN A 111 0.65 -7.81 -12.41
N ASN A 112 -0.35 -8.43 -13.02
CA ASN A 112 -1.02 -9.60 -12.47
C ASN A 112 -0.06 -10.80 -12.39
N LEU A 113 0.05 -11.41 -11.22
CA LEU A 113 0.83 -12.62 -10.99
C LEU A 113 0.01 -13.87 -11.34
N SER A 114 -0.44 -13.99 -12.58
CA SER A 114 -1.40 -15.00 -13.05
C SER A 114 -1.03 -16.43 -12.69
N LEU A 115 0.26 -16.78 -12.74
CA LEU A 115 0.74 -18.11 -12.37
C LEU A 115 0.46 -18.40 -10.89
N LEU A 116 0.76 -17.45 -10.01
CA LEU A 116 0.51 -17.57 -8.58
C LEU A 116 -0.97 -17.62 -8.25
N VAL A 117 -1.78 -16.84 -8.95
CA VAL A 117 -3.21 -16.70 -8.67
C VAL A 117 -4.01 -17.86 -9.25
N GLY A 118 -3.73 -18.26 -10.50
CA GLY A 118 -4.49 -19.31 -11.19
C GLY A 118 -4.31 -20.71 -10.59
N THR A 119 -3.10 -21.03 -10.08
CA THR A 119 -2.75 -22.32 -9.51
C THR A 119 -2.72 -22.36 -7.99
N TRP A 120 -3.00 -21.22 -7.34
CA TRP A 120 -2.76 -21.03 -5.91
C TRP A 120 -3.38 -22.09 -5.00
N ARG A 121 -4.66 -22.42 -5.18
CA ARG A 121 -5.33 -23.44 -4.34
C ARG A 121 -4.66 -24.80 -4.43
N LEU A 122 -4.30 -25.20 -5.65
CA LEU A 122 -3.59 -26.47 -5.91
C LEU A 122 -2.16 -26.38 -5.35
N SER A 123 -1.48 -25.28 -5.59
CA SER A 123 -0.12 -25.05 -5.10
C SER A 123 -0.05 -25.02 -3.58
N GLU A 124 -1.02 -24.41 -2.90
CA GLU A 124 -1.11 -24.42 -1.44
C GLU A 124 -1.33 -25.85 -0.90
N ALA A 125 -2.21 -26.62 -1.52
CA ALA A 125 -2.45 -28.00 -1.11
C ALA A 125 -1.19 -28.87 -1.28
N ILE A 126 -0.49 -28.77 -2.41
CA ILE A 126 0.74 -29.52 -2.68
C ILE A 126 1.88 -29.04 -1.75
N GLY A 127 2.07 -27.72 -1.61
CA GLY A 127 3.15 -27.13 -0.83
C GLY A 127 3.06 -27.40 0.68
N ARG A 128 1.86 -27.70 1.22
CA ARG A 128 1.69 -28.15 2.61
C ARG A 128 2.28 -29.55 2.85
N HIS A 129 2.28 -30.42 1.85
CA HIS A 129 2.72 -31.78 1.95
C HIS A 129 4.11 -32.04 1.36
N TRP A 130 4.61 -31.11 0.54
CA TRP A 130 5.90 -31.20 -0.13
C TRP A 130 6.71 -29.92 -0.08
N HIS A 131 7.68 -29.83 0.82
CA HIS A 131 8.46 -28.61 1.03
C HIS A 131 9.28 -28.16 -0.20
N GLY A 132 9.74 -29.09 -1.04
CA GLY A 132 10.48 -28.79 -2.28
C GLY A 132 9.61 -28.26 -3.43
N TYR A 133 8.28 -28.34 -3.30
CA TYR A 133 7.35 -27.90 -4.34
C TYR A 133 7.55 -26.42 -4.70
N TRP A 134 7.69 -25.57 -3.70
CA TRP A 134 7.81 -24.13 -3.89
C TRP A 134 9.08 -23.72 -4.62
N ASP A 135 10.18 -24.39 -4.38
CA ASP A 135 11.45 -24.11 -5.08
C ASP A 135 11.35 -24.47 -6.57
N ILE A 136 10.66 -25.56 -6.91
CA ILE A 136 10.37 -25.93 -8.29
C ILE A 136 9.37 -24.98 -8.92
N PHE A 137 8.28 -24.65 -8.21
CA PHE A 137 7.26 -23.73 -8.68
C PHE A 137 7.85 -22.36 -9.05
N PHE A 138 8.75 -21.83 -8.22
CA PHE A 138 9.42 -20.56 -8.53
C PHE A 138 10.39 -20.64 -9.70
N LYS A 139 11.14 -21.72 -9.81
CA LYS A 139 11.98 -21.94 -10.99
C LYS A 139 11.13 -21.98 -12.26
N VAL A 140 9.98 -22.63 -12.22
CA VAL A 140 9.05 -22.66 -13.36
C VAL A 140 8.40 -21.29 -13.59
N ALA A 141 8.01 -20.58 -12.53
CA ALA A 141 7.42 -19.25 -12.64
C ALA A 141 8.38 -18.20 -13.21
N GLN A 142 9.70 -18.34 -12.97
CA GLN A 142 10.72 -17.50 -13.62
C GLN A 142 10.83 -17.79 -15.13
N HIS A 143 10.38 -18.95 -15.58
CA HIS A 143 10.29 -19.31 -17.00
C HIS A 143 8.83 -19.19 -17.51
N ALA A 144 8.15 -18.08 -17.19
CA ALA A 144 6.77 -17.80 -17.59
C ALA A 144 6.50 -18.04 -19.09
N ASP A 145 7.51 -17.81 -19.94
CA ASP A 145 7.44 -18.08 -21.38
C ASP A 145 7.16 -19.56 -21.70
N MET A 146 7.62 -20.49 -20.88
CA MET A 146 7.35 -21.92 -21.05
C MET A 146 5.93 -22.29 -20.66
N VAL A 147 5.44 -21.72 -19.56
CA VAL A 147 4.07 -22.00 -19.07
C VAL A 147 3.04 -21.41 -20.03
N GLU A 148 3.34 -20.25 -20.60
CA GLU A 148 2.49 -19.61 -21.59
C GLU A 148 2.39 -20.38 -22.91
N LYS A 149 3.50 -20.91 -23.42
CA LYS A 149 3.52 -21.73 -24.63
C LYS A 149 2.63 -22.99 -24.51
N THR A 150 2.36 -23.43 -23.28
CA THR A 150 1.47 -24.57 -23.01
C THR A 150 -0.02 -24.20 -23.07
N GLY A 151 -0.37 -22.90 -23.08
CA GLY A 151 -1.76 -22.42 -23.03
C GLY A 151 -2.46 -22.67 -21.69
N LEU A 152 -1.74 -23.10 -20.64
CA LEU A 152 -2.31 -23.45 -19.34
C LEU A 152 -2.76 -22.23 -18.53
N LEU A 153 -2.24 -21.03 -18.84
CA LEU A 153 -2.59 -19.80 -18.13
C LEU A 153 -3.13 -18.75 -19.08
N PRO A 154 -4.21 -18.03 -18.69
CA PRO A 154 -4.71 -16.93 -19.49
C PRO A 154 -3.69 -15.77 -19.49
N PRO A 155 -3.56 -15.02 -20.61
CA PRO A 155 -2.74 -13.82 -20.63
C PRO A 155 -3.29 -12.78 -19.67
N VAL A 156 -2.42 -11.98 -19.05
CA VAL A 156 -2.82 -10.80 -18.29
C VAL A 156 -3.39 -9.74 -19.22
N VAL A 157 -4.22 -8.86 -18.69
CA VAL A 157 -4.89 -7.82 -19.45
C VAL A 157 -4.33 -6.43 -19.17
N ALA A 158 -4.27 -5.58 -20.19
CA ALA A 158 -3.77 -4.21 -20.13
C ALA A 158 -4.43 -3.34 -21.20
N PRO A 159 -4.20 -2.03 -21.25
CA PRO A 159 -4.66 -1.22 -22.39
C PRO A 159 -4.12 -1.69 -23.74
N SER A 160 -2.85 -2.11 -23.76
CA SER A 160 -2.15 -2.58 -24.95
C SER A 160 -1.27 -3.79 -24.63
N PRO A 161 -0.84 -4.58 -25.63
CA PRO A 161 -0.05 -5.80 -25.43
C PRO A 161 1.43 -5.46 -25.13
N VAL A 162 1.67 -4.60 -24.12
CA VAL A 162 3.00 -4.21 -23.65
C VAL A 162 3.28 -4.93 -22.34
N PRO A 163 4.12 -5.98 -22.31
CA PRO A 163 4.39 -6.74 -21.10
C PRO A 163 5.21 -5.94 -20.08
N CYS A 164 5.02 -6.23 -18.79
CA CYS A 164 5.90 -5.72 -17.75
C CYS A 164 7.28 -6.34 -17.89
N ARG A 165 8.35 -5.52 -17.89
CA ARG A 165 9.74 -5.98 -18.05
C ARG A 165 10.23 -6.88 -16.93
N LEU A 166 9.70 -6.71 -15.70
CA LEU A 166 10.09 -7.55 -14.57
C LEU A 166 9.39 -8.90 -14.59
N GLN A 167 8.09 -8.92 -14.89
CA GLN A 167 7.29 -10.16 -14.84
C GLN A 167 7.28 -10.91 -16.15
N LYS A 168 7.52 -10.22 -17.28
CA LYS A 168 7.61 -10.77 -18.65
C LYS A 168 6.42 -11.65 -19.07
N GLN A 169 5.25 -11.43 -18.46
CA GLN A 169 4.05 -12.18 -18.78
C GLN A 169 3.43 -11.69 -20.09
N LYS A 170 2.85 -12.61 -20.87
CA LYS A 170 2.11 -12.26 -22.08
C LYS A 170 0.90 -11.40 -21.73
N THR A 171 0.86 -10.24 -22.34
CA THR A 171 -0.14 -9.23 -22.10
C THR A 171 -1.07 -9.14 -23.31
N ARG A 172 -2.36 -9.16 -23.06
CA ARG A 172 -3.41 -8.98 -24.05
C ARG A 172 -4.08 -7.61 -23.87
N ALA A 173 -4.34 -6.91 -24.99
CA ALA A 173 -5.13 -5.71 -24.95
C ALA A 173 -6.59 -6.01 -24.51
N LEU A 174 -7.13 -5.17 -23.62
CA LEU A 174 -8.55 -5.17 -23.28
C LEU A 174 -9.38 -4.73 -24.48
N LYS A 175 -10.49 -5.41 -24.72
CA LYS A 175 -11.52 -4.95 -25.67
C LYS A 175 -12.32 -3.81 -25.05
N THR A 176 -12.87 -2.91 -25.85
CA THR A 176 -13.71 -1.78 -25.36
C THR A 176 -14.86 -2.25 -24.47
N ALA A 177 -15.51 -3.38 -24.78
CA ALA A 177 -16.56 -3.94 -23.94
C ALA A 177 -16.05 -4.39 -22.57
N GLU A 178 -14.83 -4.93 -22.48
CA GLU A 178 -14.19 -5.32 -21.21
C GLU A 178 -13.80 -4.07 -20.38
N ILE A 179 -13.37 -3.00 -21.04
CA ILE A 179 -13.09 -1.71 -20.37
C ILE A 179 -14.37 -1.17 -19.71
N LYS A 180 -15.47 -1.14 -20.46
CA LYS A 180 -16.78 -0.69 -19.94
C LYS A 180 -17.31 -1.58 -18.80
N GLU A 181 -17.01 -2.88 -18.83
CA GLU A 181 -17.33 -3.78 -17.74
C GLU A 181 -16.51 -3.46 -16.50
N LEU A 182 -15.20 -3.26 -16.62
CA LEU A 182 -14.34 -2.87 -15.51
C LEU A 182 -14.77 -1.54 -14.90
N VAL A 183 -15.19 -0.55 -15.68
CA VAL A 183 -15.75 0.70 -15.16
C VAL A 183 -16.94 0.40 -14.23
N ARG A 184 -17.86 -0.48 -14.64
CA ARG A 184 -19.00 -0.89 -13.80
C ARG A 184 -18.56 -1.63 -12.54
N GLU A 185 -17.55 -2.51 -12.63
CA GLU A 185 -17.01 -3.25 -11.49
C GLU A 185 -16.34 -2.31 -10.47
N PHE A 186 -15.63 -1.27 -10.89
CA PHE A 186 -15.11 -0.24 -9.99
C PHE A 186 -16.25 0.50 -9.26
N GLY A 187 -17.30 0.89 -9.96
CA GLY A 187 -18.48 1.51 -9.35
C GLY A 187 -19.18 0.59 -8.36
N ALA A 188 -19.40 -0.67 -8.74
CA ALA A 188 -20.01 -1.67 -7.88
C ALA A 188 -19.17 -1.97 -6.63
N ALA A 189 -17.84 -2.03 -6.77
CA ALA A 189 -16.93 -2.20 -5.65
C ALA A 189 -16.99 -0.99 -4.68
N ALA A 190 -17.00 0.24 -5.20
CA ALA A 190 -17.19 1.44 -4.39
C ALA A 190 -18.53 1.42 -3.65
N LYS A 191 -19.61 0.97 -4.31
CA LYS A 191 -20.92 0.83 -3.66
C LYS A 191 -20.89 -0.18 -2.51
N ARG A 192 -20.21 -1.32 -2.68
CA ARG A 192 -20.03 -2.29 -1.59
C ARG A 192 -19.21 -1.71 -0.42
N VAL A 193 -18.17 -0.92 -0.72
CA VAL A 193 -17.39 -0.20 0.30
C VAL A 193 -18.26 0.76 1.08
N GLN A 194 -19.12 1.54 0.40
CA GLN A 194 -20.08 2.44 1.04
C GLN A 194 -21.10 1.67 1.92
N LEU A 195 -21.66 0.57 1.40
CA LEU A 195 -22.58 -0.29 2.15
C LEU A 195 -21.93 -0.94 3.38
N ALA A 196 -20.64 -1.20 3.34
CA ALA A 196 -19.87 -1.68 4.49
C ALA A 196 -19.56 -0.59 5.52
N GLY A 197 -19.96 0.67 5.27
CA GLY A 197 -19.82 1.78 6.21
C GLY A 197 -18.44 2.44 6.20
N ALA A 198 -17.61 2.21 5.19
CA ALA A 198 -16.37 2.97 5.02
C ALA A 198 -16.65 4.41 4.56
N ASP A 199 -15.72 5.31 4.87
CA ASP A 199 -15.90 6.75 4.70
C ASP A 199 -15.57 7.24 3.28
N GLY A 200 -14.92 6.44 2.43
CA GLY A 200 -14.57 6.80 1.06
C GLY A 200 -13.78 5.72 0.33
N VAL A 201 -13.35 6.03 -0.88
CA VAL A 201 -12.49 5.17 -1.70
C VAL A 201 -11.27 5.91 -2.22
N GLU A 202 -10.21 5.17 -2.46
CA GLU A 202 -9.04 5.61 -3.21
C GLU A 202 -8.92 4.83 -4.51
N LEU A 203 -8.77 5.51 -5.64
CA LEU A 203 -8.46 4.90 -6.92
C LEU A 203 -6.96 4.69 -7.06
N HIS A 204 -6.52 3.46 -7.26
CA HIS A 204 -5.08 3.17 -7.43
C HIS A 204 -4.64 3.40 -8.87
N GLY A 205 -4.30 4.64 -9.18
CA GLY A 205 -3.78 5.11 -10.47
C GLY A 205 -2.26 5.31 -10.48
N ALA A 206 -1.51 4.50 -9.72
CA ALA A 206 -0.06 4.62 -9.58
C ALA A 206 0.65 3.27 -9.79
N HIS A 207 2.00 3.27 -9.79
CA HIS A 207 2.90 2.12 -9.74
C HIS A 207 2.80 1.14 -10.92
N GLY A 208 2.27 1.59 -12.08
CA GLY A 208 2.16 0.76 -13.28
C GLY A 208 1.00 -0.24 -13.24
N TYR A 209 -0.02 0.00 -12.43
CA TYR A 209 -1.27 -0.77 -12.44
C TYR A 209 -2.27 -0.25 -13.47
N LEU A 210 -3.38 -0.94 -13.67
CA LEU A 210 -4.27 -0.75 -14.82
C LEU A 210 -4.67 0.71 -15.08
N ILE A 211 -5.06 1.47 -14.05
CA ILE A 211 -5.46 2.87 -14.23
C ILE A 211 -4.27 3.69 -14.75
N GLN A 212 -3.07 3.55 -14.15
CA GLN A 212 -1.88 4.23 -14.65
C GLN A 212 -1.50 3.76 -16.04
N GLU A 213 -1.65 2.47 -16.34
CA GLU A 213 -1.37 1.94 -17.68
C GLU A 213 -2.22 2.61 -18.77
N PHE A 214 -3.48 2.98 -18.46
CA PHE A 214 -4.29 3.78 -19.37
C PHE A 214 -3.80 5.22 -19.50
N LEU A 215 -3.34 5.83 -18.42
CA LEU A 215 -2.85 7.21 -18.39
C LEU A 215 -1.51 7.36 -19.14
N SER A 216 -0.61 6.39 -18.99
CA SER A 216 0.75 6.45 -19.52
C SER A 216 0.81 6.23 -21.03
N PRO A 217 1.42 7.14 -21.81
CA PRO A 217 1.63 6.92 -23.24
C PRO A 217 2.59 5.77 -23.52
N TYR A 218 3.45 5.39 -22.56
CA TYR A 218 4.36 4.24 -22.69
C TYR A 218 3.60 2.91 -22.76
N THR A 219 2.59 2.71 -21.90
CA THR A 219 1.83 1.46 -21.80
C THR A 219 0.55 1.46 -22.61
N ASN A 220 0.00 2.63 -22.89
CA ASN A 220 -1.23 2.79 -23.67
C ASN A 220 -0.93 3.17 -25.11
N ARG A 221 -0.83 2.16 -25.97
CA ARG A 221 -0.61 2.29 -27.43
C ARG A 221 -1.90 2.13 -28.25
N ARG A 222 -3.06 2.34 -27.60
CA ARG A 222 -4.37 2.24 -28.29
C ARG A 222 -4.57 3.38 -29.26
N THR A 223 -5.34 3.07 -30.30
CA THR A 223 -5.74 4.04 -31.34
C THR A 223 -7.25 4.31 -31.36
N ASP A 224 -7.98 3.73 -30.40
CA ASP A 224 -9.42 3.96 -30.21
C ASP A 224 -9.67 5.07 -29.17
N GLU A 225 -10.94 5.19 -28.73
CA GLU A 225 -11.40 6.20 -27.78
C GLU A 225 -10.72 6.16 -26.40
N TYR A 226 -9.94 5.14 -26.07
CA TYR A 226 -9.20 5.00 -24.80
C TYR A 226 -7.69 5.22 -24.94
N GLY A 227 -7.19 5.66 -26.10
CA GLY A 227 -5.75 5.87 -26.32
C GLY A 227 -5.42 6.98 -27.30
N GLY A 228 -4.12 7.21 -27.52
CA GLY A 228 -3.60 8.30 -28.34
C GLY A 228 -3.60 9.63 -27.60
N SER A 229 -4.64 10.45 -27.72
CA SER A 229 -4.69 11.77 -27.08
C SER A 229 -4.73 11.71 -25.55
N PHE A 230 -4.33 12.80 -24.90
CA PHE A 230 -4.43 12.93 -23.44
C PHE A 230 -5.86 12.66 -22.94
N ASP A 231 -6.88 13.24 -23.56
CA ASP A 231 -8.27 13.06 -23.15
C ASP A 231 -8.73 11.61 -23.28
N ASN A 232 -8.31 10.91 -24.34
CA ASN A 232 -8.62 9.49 -24.50
C ASN A 232 -7.92 8.63 -23.44
N ARG A 233 -6.67 8.93 -23.08
CA ARG A 233 -5.96 8.21 -22.00
C ARG A 233 -6.59 8.46 -20.64
N MET A 234 -7.13 9.66 -20.40
CA MET A 234 -7.89 10.00 -19.19
C MET A 234 -9.26 9.32 -19.11
N ARG A 235 -9.85 8.90 -20.23
CA ARG A 235 -11.24 8.41 -20.32
C ARG A 235 -11.54 7.29 -19.30
N PHE A 236 -10.67 6.31 -19.17
CA PHE A 236 -10.91 5.17 -18.27
C PHE A 236 -11.12 5.61 -16.82
N ILE A 237 -10.21 6.43 -16.27
CA ILE A 237 -10.35 6.90 -14.87
C ILE A 237 -11.52 7.88 -14.71
N THR A 238 -11.80 8.74 -15.70
CA THR A 238 -12.92 9.68 -15.61
C THR A 238 -14.27 8.96 -15.67
N GLU A 239 -14.41 7.91 -16.47
CA GLU A 239 -15.59 7.06 -16.49
C GLU A 239 -15.76 6.30 -15.16
N ILE A 240 -14.68 5.82 -14.53
CA ILE A 240 -14.72 5.20 -13.19
C ILE A 240 -15.24 6.21 -12.16
N ILE A 241 -14.72 7.44 -12.14
CA ILE A 241 -15.16 8.49 -11.21
C ILE A 241 -16.66 8.77 -11.43
N ALA A 242 -17.09 8.96 -12.67
CA ALA A 242 -18.49 9.20 -12.99
C ALA A 242 -19.39 8.03 -12.55
N GLU A 243 -18.96 6.79 -12.76
CA GLU A 243 -19.72 5.60 -12.35
C GLU A 243 -19.80 5.45 -10.83
N ILE A 244 -18.72 5.77 -10.07
CA ILE A 244 -18.76 5.79 -8.61
C ILE A 244 -19.73 6.87 -8.13
N ARG A 245 -19.69 8.09 -8.69
CA ARG A 245 -20.64 9.17 -8.37
C ARG A 245 -22.08 8.76 -8.65
N ARG A 246 -22.32 8.07 -9.76
CA ARG A 246 -23.65 7.55 -10.12
C ARG A 246 -24.17 6.53 -9.10
N GLN A 247 -23.32 5.62 -8.61
CA GLN A 247 -23.72 4.56 -7.68
C GLN A 247 -23.74 4.98 -6.22
N CYS A 248 -22.79 5.80 -5.81
CA CYS A 248 -22.57 6.15 -4.40
C CYS A 248 -23.10 7.54 -4.01
N GLY A 249 -23.45 8.39 -4.99
CA GLY A 249 -23.86 9.77 -4.78
C GLY A 249 -22.69 10.77 -4.81
N ALA A 250 -23.03 12.06 -4.86
CA ALA A 250 -22.05 13.14 -5.01
C ALA A 250 -21.14 13.30 -3.78
N ASP A 251 -21.65 13.02 -2.59
CA ASP A 251 -20.99 13.29 -1.32
C ASP A 251 -20.06 12.16 -0.84
N PHE A 252 -20.03 11.01 -1.53
CA PHE A 252 -19.15 9.90 -1.15
C PHE A 252 -17.71 10.18 -1.58
N PRO A 253 -16.73 10.38 -0.66
CA PRO A 253 -15.40 10.81 -1.01
C PRO A 253 -14.64 9.85 -1.93
N ILE A 254 -14.02 10.42 -2.96
CA ILE A 254 -13.16 9.72 -3.92
C ILE A 254 -11.82 10.43 -3.94
N ILE A 255 -10.74 9.72 -3.59
CA ILE A 255 -9.39 10.22 -3.80
C ILE A 255 -8.69 9.39 -4.88
N ALA A 256 -7.66 9.94 -5.51
CA ALA A 256 -6.87 9.22 -6.50
C ALA A 256 -5.40 9.23 -6.12
N ARG A 257 -4.80 8.04 -6.04
CA ARG A 257 -3.36 7.89 -5.95
C ARG A 257 -2.78 7.78 -7.34
N ILE A 258 -1.88 8.69 -7.73
CA ILE A 258 -1.30 8.76 -9.05
C ILE A 258 0.22 8.83 -9.00
N SER A 259 0.91 8.15 -9.94
CA SER A 259 2.32 8.41 -10.20
C SER A 259 2.44 9.63 -11.11
N VAL A 260 2.86 10.75 -10.53
CA VAL A 260 2.99 12.02 -11.27
C VAL A 260 4.24 12.10 -12.13
N ASP A 261 5.18 11.18 -11.94
CA ASP A 261 6.37 10.98 -12.75
C ASP A 261 6.73 9.49 -12.75
N GLU A 262 6.95 8.89 -13.92
CA GLU A 262 7.31 7.48 -14.06
C GLU A 262 8.83 7.24 -13.99
N PHE A 263 9.64 8.29 -14.00
CA PHE A 263 11.10 8.23 -13.89
C PHE A 263 11.83 7.36 -14.95
N TYR A 264 11.26 7.16 -16.13
CA TYR A 264 11.93 6.39 -17.18
C TYR A 264 13.22 7.06 -17.67
N ARG A 265 13.28 8.40 -17.66
CA ARG A 265 14.49 9.16 -18.01
C ARG A 265 15.67 8.87 -17.08
N GLU A 266 15.38 8.72 -15.79
CA GLU A 266 16.39 8.50 -14.74
C GLU A 266 17.10 7.15 -14.86
N ILE A 267 16.48 6.18 -15.54
CA ILE A 267 17.08 4.87 -15.79
C ILE A 267 17.70 4.75 -17.19
N GLY A 268 17.75 5.87 -17.94
CA GLY A 268 18.31 5.91 -19.29
C GLY A 268 17.51 5.08 -20.30
N ASP A 269 16.20 4.94 -20.08
CA ASP A 269 15.34 4.20 -20.98
C ASP A 269 15.10 5.02 -22.26
N PRO A 270 15.45 4.49 -23.44
CA PRO A 270 15.13 5.14 -24.72
C PRO A 270 13.62 5.26 -24.99
N ALA A 271 12.78 4.52 -24.26
CA ALA A 271 11.33 4.70 -24.27
C ALA A 271 10.91 5.87 -23.38
N ASP A 272 11.45 7.06 -23.62
CA ASP A 272 11.18 8.34 -22.91
C ASP A 272 9.72 8.85 -23.08
N GLU A 273 8.77 7.93 -23.22
CA GLU A 273 7.36 8.20 -23.52
C GLU A 273 6.43 7.99 -22.30
N GLY A 274 6.99 7.88 -21.10
CA GLY A 274 6.23 7.74 -19.87
C GLY A 274 5.60 9.07 -19.40
N ILE A 275 4.82 9.00 -18.31
CA ILE A 275 4.30 10.18 -17.63
C ILE A 275 5.47 10.95 -17.02
N THR A 276 5.64 12.20 -17.44
CA THR A 276 6.55 13.18 -16.84
C THR A 276 5.82 14.01 -15.79
N LEU A 277 6.52 14.75 -14.94
CA LEU A 277 5.92 15.62 -13.94
C LEU A 277 4.93 16.63 -14.55
N ASP A 278 5.25 17.21 -15.70
CA ASP A 278 4.34 18.15 -16.39
C ASP A 278 3.02 17.47 -16.80
N GLU A 279 3.10 16.25 -17.32
CA GLU A 279 1.90 15.48 -17.64
C GLU A 279 1.17 15.01 -16.38
N GLY A 280 1.89 14.64 -15.32
CA GLY A 280 1.34 14.31 -14.01
C GLY A 280 0.54 15.46 -13.40
N ILE A 281 1.00 16.71 -13.55
CA ILE A 281 0.25 17.91 -13.16
C ILE A 281 -1.03 18.07 -13.98
N ARG A 282 -0.97 17.84 -15.30
CA ARG A 282 -2.16 17.88 -16.16
C ARG A 282 -3.17 16.81 -15.76
N ILE A 283 -2.72 15.61 -15.40
CA ILE A 283 -3.57 14.53 -14.89
C ILE A 283 -4.22 14.98 -13.58
N ALA A 284 -3.45 15.55 -12.64
CA ALA A 284 -3.97 16.02 -11.35
C ALA A 284 -5.07 17.08 -11.51
N LYS A 285 -4.86 18.08 -12.38
CA LYS A 285 -5.86 19.10 -12.70
C LYS A 285 -7.13 18.50 -13.31
N ARG A 286 -6.99 17.60 -14.27
CA ARG A 286 -8.14 16.94 -14.89
C ARG A 286 -8.93 16.10 -13.88
N LEU A 287 -8.27 15.44 -12.93
CA LEU A 287 -8.93 14.68 -11.86
C LEU A 287 -9.71 15.62 -10.92
N GLU A 288 -9.15 16.77 -10.55
CA GLU A 288 -9.86 17.81 -9.79
C GLU A 288 -11.11 18.30 -10.55
N GLU A 289 -11.00 18.59 -11.85
CA GLU A 289 -12.12 18.97 -12.72
C GLU A 289 -13.21 17.87 -12.76
N CYS A 290 -12.82 16.59 -12.63
CA CYS A 290 -13.75 15.46 -12.57
C CYS A 290 -14.40 15.28 -11.19
N GLY A 291 -14.07 16.13 -10.21
CA GLY A 291 -14.69 16.16 -8.90
C GLY A 291 -14.18 15.09 -7.93
N ILE A 292 -12.88 14.77 -7.95
CA ILE A 292 -12.26 14.02 -6.85
C ILE A 292 -12.00 14.93 -5.66
N ASP A 293 -11.87 14.34 -4.47
CA ASP A 293 -11.81 15.08 -3.20
C ASP A 293 -10.38 15.29 -2.70
N ALA A 294 -9.40 14.54 -3.17
CA ALA A 294 -7.98 14.72 -2.88
C ALA A 294 -7.08 13.91 -3.83
N ILE A 295 -5.80 14.26 -3.89
CA ILE A 295 -4.77 13.53 -4.64
C ILE A 295 -3.73 12.96 -3.67
N ASP A 296 -3.49 11.63 -3.73
CA ASP A 296 -2.32 10.99 -3.09
C ASP A 296 -1.19 10.89 -4.11
N VAL A 297 -0.19 11.75 -3.94
CA VAL A 297 0.95 11.87 -4.85
C VAL A 297 1.94 10.73 -4.62
N SER A 298 2.13 9.93 -5.67
CA SER A 298 3.15 8.90 -5.77
C SER A 298 4.00 9.10 -7.02
N SER A 299 4.84 8.12 -7.35
CA SER A 299 5.74 8.16 -8.49
C SER A 299 6.09 6.76 -8.97
N ALA A 300 6.70 6.69 -10.15
CA ALA A 300 7.34 5.49 -10.69
C ALA A 300 6.38 4.35 -11.07
N THR A 301 6.98 3.29 -11.58
CA THR A 301 6.36 2.02 -11.99
C THR A 301 7.15 0.84 -11.43
N TYR A 302 6.82 -0.38 -11.79
CA TYR A 302 7.64 -1.55 -11.45
C TYR A 302 9.01 -1.52 -12.13
N GLU A 303 9.10 -0.96 -13.33
CA GLU A 303 10.37 -0.82 -14.07
C GLU A 303 11.33 0.19 -13.44
N THR A 304 10.77 1.17 -12.70
CA THR A 304 11.50 2.24 -12.00
C THR A 304 11.31 2.14 -10.49
N MET A 305 11.22 0.92 -9.96
CA MET A 305 10.73 0.59 -8.61
C MET A 305 11.44 1.35 -7.48
N ASN A 306 12.73 1.61 -7.60
CA ASN A 306 13.49 2.30 -6.55
C ASN A 306 13.01 3.73 -6.28
N TYR A 307 12.25 4.34 -7.21
CA TYR A 307 11.71 5.68 -7.06
C TYR A 307 10.32 5.74 -6.38
N TRP A 308 9.74 4.59 -5.99
CA TRP A 308 8.55 4.54 -5.12
C TRP A 308 8.72 3.60 -3.92
N LEU A 309 9.65 2.64 -4.01
CA LEU A 309 10.00 1.71 -2.93
C LEU A 309 11.47 1.92 -2.55
N GLU A 310 11.74 3.06 -1.96
CA GLU A 310 13.08 3.56 -1.73
C GLU A 310 13.86 2.72 -0.70
N PRO A 311 15.08 2.25 -1.03
CA PRO A 311 15.99 1.68 -0.06
C PRO A 311 16.64 2.75 0.83
N THR A 312 17.50 2.32 1.76
CA THR A 312 18.17 3.20 2.73
C THR A 312 19.03 4.29 2.10
N SER A 313 19.52 4.09 0.87
CA SER A 313 20.36 5.06 0.13
C SER A 313 19.67 6.36 -0.25
N PHE A 314 18.32 6.38 -0.28
CA PHE A 314 17.59 7.60 -0.59
C PHE A 314 17.48 8.51 0.63
N GLN A 315 17.67 9.81 0.42
CA GLN A 315 17.48 10.81 1.46
C GLN A 315 16.00 10.95 1.84
N THR A 316 15.74 11.25 3.11
CA THR A 316 14.37 11.53 3.58
C THR A 316 13.79 12.75 2.87
N GLY A 317 12.56 12.63 2.36
CA GLY A 317 11.89 13.74 1.67
C GLY A 317 12.40 14.02 0.24
N TRP A 318 13.25 13.18 -0.35
CA TRP A 318 13.88 13.41 -1.65
C TRP A 318 12.90 13.76 -2.77
N ARG A 319 11.68 13.22 -2.74
CA ARG A 319 10.64 13.49 -3.74
C ARG A 319 9.54 14.45 -3.28
N SER A 320 9.76 15.19 -2.19
CA SER A 320 8.79 16.17 -1.68
C SER A 320 8.43 17.25 -2.71
N TYR A 321 9.33 17.54 -3.65
CA TYR A 321 9.07 18.45 -4.76
C TYR A 321 7.90 18.01 -5.63
N LEU A 322 7.65 16.70 -5.81
CA LEU A 322 6.50 16.21 -6.58
C LEU A 322 5.18 16.63 -5.91
N ALA A 323 5.05 16.36 -4.61
CA ALA A 323 3.87 16.75 -3.84
C ALA A 323 3.69 18.28 -3.81
N LYS A 324 4.79 19.03 -3.59
CA LYS A 324 4.78 20.50 -3.59
C LYS A 324 4.30 21.05 -4.93
N THR A 325 4.82 20.53 -6.04
CA THR A 325 4.44 20.98 -7.38
C THR A 325 2.97 20.68 -7.67
N VAL A 326 2.48 19.47 -7.33
CA VAL A 326 1.04 19.15 -7.46
C VAL A 326 0.21 20.10 -6.61
N LYS A 327 0.57 20.30 -5.32
CA LYS A 327 -0.13 21.19 -4.39
C LYS A 327 -0.23 22.63 -4.88
N GLN A 328 0.76 23.13 -5.59
CA GLN A 328 0.74 24.45 -6.21
C GLN A 328 -0.19 24.58 -7.43
N ASN A 329 -0.66 23.45 -7.96
CA ASN A 329 -1.42 23.39 -9.20
C ASN A 329 -2.87 22.88 -9.03
N VAL A 330 -3.26 22.45 -7.81
CA VAL A 330 -4.62 22.03 -7.47
C VAL A 330 -5.10 22.72 -6.21
N SER A 331 -6.42 22.88 -6.05
CA SER A 331 -7.04 23.48 -4.86
C SER A 331 -7.46 22.43 -3.81
N ILE A 332 -7.66 21.20 -4.24
CA ILE A 332 -8.03 20.07 -3.37
C ILE A 332 -6.83 19.61 -2.52
N PRO A 333 -7.09 18.91 -1.39
CA PRO A 333 -6.04 18.40 -0.53
C PRO A 333 -5.08 17.45 -1.24
N VAL A 334 -3.80 17.53 -0.85
CA VAL A 334 -2.73 16.67 -1.33
C VAL A 334 -2.18 15.81 -0.18
N LEU A 335 -2.14 14.50 -0.41
CA LEU A 335 -1.47 13.52 0.43
C LEU A 335 -0.17 13.09 -0.24
N ALA A 336 0.86 12.73 0.53
CA ALA A 336 2.04 12.08 -0.05
C ALA A 336 2.86 11.31 1.01
N ALA A 337 3.50 10.22 0.55
CA ALA A 337 4.41 9.40 1.33
C ALA A 337 5.86 9.70 0.95
N ASN A 338 6.36 10.86 1.30
CA ASN A 338 7.67 11.40 0.87
C ASN A 338 8.87 10.85 1.67
N LEU A 339 8.95 9.53 1.88
CA LEU A 339 9.98 8.88 2.70
C LEU A 339 10.12 9.56 4.08
N ILE A 340 8.98 9.76 4.76
CA ILE A 340 8.90 10.40 6.05
C ILE A 340 9.32 9.42 7.13
N ARG A 341 10.32 9.77 7.95
CA ARG A 341 10.88 8.91 8.99
C ARG A 341 10.67 9.44 10.40
N SER A 342 10.36 10.73 10.56
CA SER A 342 10.18 11.33 11.88
C SER A 342 9.01 12.31 11.92
N PRO A 343 8.46 12.58 13.13
CA PRO A 343 7.41 13.59 13.32
C PRO A 343 7.88 15.01 12.98
N GLU A 344 9.14 15.33 13.21
CA GLU A 344 9.75 16.62 12.89
C GLU A 344 9.68 16.89 11.37
N GLN A 345 10.10 15.90 10.58
CA GLN A 345 10.02 15.97 9.11
C GLN A 345 8.56 16.11 8.64
N ALA A 346 7.64 15.36 9.24
CA ALA A 346 6.21 15.43 8.92
C ALA A 346 5.64 16.81 9.19
N GLU A 347 5.88 17.36 10.39
CA GLU A 347 5.46 18.69 10.79
C GLU A 347 6.04 19.78 9.88
N GLN A 348 7.33 19.67 9.53
CA GLN A 348 8.01 20.63 8.68
C GLN A 348 7.39 20.65 7.28
N GLN A 349 7.11 19.51 6.66
CA GLN A 349 6.49 19.45 5.34
C GLN A 349 5.08 20.05 5.32
N LEU A 350 4.31 19.90 6.41
CA LEU A 350 3.00 20.54 6.55
C LEU A 350 3.14 22.07 6.72
N LYS A 351 4.10 22.55 7.52
CA LYS A 351 4.37 23.98 7.72
C LYS A 351 4.82 24.67 6.44
N GLU A 352 5.61 23.98 5.62
CA GLU A 352 6.10 24.48 4.34
C GLU A 352 5.05 24.39 3.21
N GLY A 353 3.85 23.84 3.50
CA GLY A 353 2.78 23.69 2.51
C GLY A 353 3.13 22.74 1.37
N ILE A 354 3.98 21.75 1.62
CA ILE A 354 4.35 20.73 0.64
C ILE A 354 3.16 19.84 0.33
N GLN A 355 2.39 19.50 1.36
CA GLN A 355 1.21 18.65 1.31
C GLN A 355 0.26 18.96 2.47
N ASP A 356 -0.98 18.47 2.42
CA ASP A 356 -1.99 18.69 3.47
C ASP A 356 -2.07 17.54 4.47
N PHE A 357 -1.70 16.33 4.06
CA PHE A 357 -1.73 15.12 4.88
C PHE A 357 -0.45 14.30 4.70
N ILE A 358 0.00 13.70 5.78
CA ILE A 358 1.21 12.89 5.86
C ILE A 358 0.85 11.42 5.70
N SER A 359 1.21 10.83 4.57
CA SER A 359 0.98 9.41 4.31
C SER A 359 2.15 8.56 4.83
N LEU A 360 1.87 7.65 5.76
CA LEU A 360 2.85 6.76 6.38
C LEU A 360 2.55 5.30 6.00
N GLY A 361 3.46 4.66 5.28
CA GLY A 361 3.42 3.24 5.00
C GLY A 361 4.33 2.47 5.97
N ARG A 362 5.57 2.24 5.57
CA ARG A 362 6.59 1.49 6.32
C ARG A 362 6.83 1.98 7.76
N PRO A 363 6.74 3.28 8.09
CA PRO A 363 6.82 3.73 9.48
C PRO A 363 5.76 3.11 10.40
N LEU A 364 4.52 2.91 9.90
CA LEU A 364 3.44 2.26 10.66
C LEU A 364 3.54 0.73 10.69
N LEU A 365 4.35 0.11 9.82
CA LEU A 365 4.77 -1.28 9.99
C LEU A 365 5.77 -1.41 11.14
N ALA A 366 6.74 -0.50 11.18
CA ALA A 366 7.77 -0.48 12.21
C ALA A 366 7.18 -0.14 13.59
N ASP A 367 6.30 0.85 13.66
CA ASP A 367 5.66 1.27 14.93
C ASP A 367 4.18 1.63 14.71
N PRO A 368 3.24 0.77 15.13
CA PRO A 368 1.81 1.10 15.04
C PRO A 368 1.38 2.27 15.94
N ASP A 369 2.13 2.58 17.01
CA ASP A 369 1.86 3.68 17.95
C ASP A 369 2.55 5.00 17.56
N TRP A 370 3.09 5.10 16.37
CA TRP A 370 3.85 6.24 15.88
C TRP A 370 3.16 7.59 16.16
N ALA A 371 1.86 7.71 15.81
CA ALA A 371 1.14 8.97 15.97
C ALA A 371 0.90 9.33 17.44
N ASN A 372 0.55 8.37 18.29
CA ASN A 372 0.37 8.62 19.72
C ASN A 372 1.67 9.02 20.42
N LYS A 373 2.80 8.35 20.09
CA LYS A 373 4.12 8.70 20.64
C LYS A 373 4.53 10.11 20.21
N ALA A 374 4.35 10.45 18.92
CA ALA A 374 4.59 11.80 18.41
C ALA A 374 3.72 12.83 19.15
N LYS A 375 2.41 12.57 19.29
CA LYS A 375 1.47 13.46 19.98
C LYS A 375 1.82 13.67 21.45
N ALA A 376 2.35 12.63 22.09
CA ALA A 376 2.80 12.68 23.48
C ALA A 376 4.16 13.37 23.68
N GLY A 377 4.82 13.86 22.61
CA GLY A 377 6.14 14.47 22.68
C GLY A 377 7.27 13.48 22.99
N ARG A 378 7.13 12.22 22.58
CA ARG A 378 8.10 11.13 22.80
C ARG A 378 8.58 10.51 21.48
N PRO A 379 9.12 11.34 20.54
CA PRO A 379 9.56 10.86 19.23
C PRO A 379 10.74 9.88 19.31
N GLU A 380 11.53 9.92 20.39
CA GLU A 380 12.64 9.00 20.65
C GLU A 380 12.17 7.56 20.92
N GLU A 381 10.95 7.37 21.39
CA GLU A 381 10.35 6.05 21.60
C GLU A 381 9.82 5.41 20.30
N ILE A 382 9.77 6.18 19.21
CA ILE A 382 9.28 5.67 17.94
C ILE A 382 10.29 4.70 17.34
N ARG A 383 9.86 3.47 17.09
CA ARG A 383 10.64 2.48 16.35
C ARG A 383 10.71 2.88 14.89
N ARG A 384 11.83 3.44 14.45
CA ARG A 384 12.01 3.98 13.12
C ARG A 384 12.14 2.88 12.06
N CYS A 385 11.49 3.07 10.91
CA CYS A 385 11.72 2.26 9.72
C CYS A 385 13.15 2.48 9.20
N ILE A 386 13.89 1.39 9.01
CA ILE A 386 15.29 1.42 8.49
C ILE A 386 15.36 1.30 6.96
N CYS A 387 14.23 1.28 6.26
CA CYS A 387 14.13 1.16 4.80
C CYS A 387 14.89 -0.04 4.19
N CYS A 388 14.94 -1.15 4.94
CA CYS A 388 15.62 -2.38 4.53
C CYS A 388 14.85 -3.20 3.46
N LEU A 389 13.64 -2.79 3.11
CA LEU A 389 12.72 -3.46 2.16
C LEU A 389 12.31 -4.90 2.52
N TRP A 390 12.69 -5.40 3.69
CA TRP A 390 12.29 -6.74 4.15
C TRP A 390 10.77 -6.96 4.14
N CYS A 391 9.98 -5.91 4.41
CA CYS A 391 8.52 -6.00 4.35
C CYS A 391 8.01 -6.33 2.94
N PHE A 392 8.64 -5.82 1.89
CA PHE A 392 8.30 -6.13 0.51
C PHE A 392 8.80 -7.52 0.11
N GLU A 393 10.05 -7.85 0.38
CA GLU A 393 10.63 -9.15 0.09
C GLU A 393 9.89 -10.29 0.82
N SER A 394 9.63 -10.13 2.11
CA SER A 394 8.89 -11.13 2.90
C SER A 394 7.41 -11.25 2.48
N MET A 395 6.80 -10.20 1.92
CA MET A 395 5.46 -10.28 1.36
C MET A 395 5.47 -11.11 0.07
N LEU A 396 6.45 -10.93 -0.80
CA LEU A 396 6.60 -11.74 -2.02
C LEU A 396 6.87 -13.21 -1.69
N ASP A 397 7.83 -13.49 -0.80
CA ASP A 397 8.11 -14.85 -0.32
C ASP A 397 6.90 -15.45 0.41
N GLY A 398 6.25 -14.65 1.24
CA GLY A 398 5.09 -15.01 2.01
C GLY A 398 3.85 -15.30 1.17
N ALA A 399 3.66 -14.58 0.07
CA ALA A 399 2.57 -14.81 -0.88
C ALA A 399 2.59 -16.24 -1.40
N VAL A 400 3.77 -16.82 -1.53
CA VAL A 400 4.00 -18.18 -2.00
C VAL A 400 3.94 -19.21 -0.89
N ARG A 401 4.48 -18.87 0.28
CA ARG A 401 4.57 -19.78 1.44
C ARG A 401 3.37 -19.69 2.38
N ASN A 402 2.30 -18.99 1.97
CA ASN A 402 1.13 -18.75 2.80
C ASN A 402 1.46 -18.06 4.13
N ARG A 403 2.37 -17.09 4.09
CA ARG A 403 2.80 -16.29 5.24
C ARG A 403 2.57 -14.80 4.97
N PRO A 404 2.18 -14.01 5.96
CA PRO A 404 2.06 -12.57 5.78
C PRO A 404 3.44 -11.92 5.68
N GLY A 405 3.47 -10.70 5.12
CA GLY A 405 4.64 -9.84 5.15
C GLY A 405 5.10 -9.55 6.58
N GLN A 406 6.38 -9.21 6.74
CA GLN A 406 7.03 -9.02 8.04
C GLN A 406 7.78 -7.69 8.06
N CYS A 407 8.12 -7.21 9.25
CA CYS A 407 9.02 -6.06 9.42
C CYS A 407 10.28 -6.51 10.18
N ALA A 408 11.46 -6.11 9.68
CA ALA A 408 12.74 -6.48 10.31
C ALA A 408 12.88 -5.90 11.72
N VAL A 409 12.27 -4.73 12.00
CA VAL A 409 12.36 -4.06 13.30
C VAL A 409 11.10 -4.23 14.17
N ASN A 410 10.03 -4.84 13.66
CA ASN A 410 8.81 -5.10 14.41
C ASN A 410 8.36 -6.55 14.23
N PRO A 411 8.67 -7.45 15.15
CA PRO A 411 8.30 -8.87 15.02
C PRO A 411 6.79 -9.12 15.07
N ARG A 412 6.00 -8.15 15.55
CA ARG A 412 4.54 -8.26 15.66
C ARG A 412 3.81 -7.94 14.33
N THR A 413 4.45 -7.24 13.40
CA THR A 413 3.82 -6.85 12.11
C THR A 413 3.15 -8.04 11.46
N CYS A 414 1.84 -7.93 11.19
CA CYS A 414 0.97 -8.98 10.65
C CYS A 414 0.91 -10.26 11.51
N ARG A 415 1.30 -10.20 12.78
CA ARG A 415 1.24 -11.31 13.77
C ARG A 415 0.64 -10.84 15.09
N GLU A 416 -0.07 -9.74 15.07
CA GLU A 416 -0.62 -9.06 16.25
C GLU A 416 -1.56 -9.97 17.07
N VAL A 417 -2.27 -10.89 16.40
CA VAL A 417 -3.14 -11.89 17.06
C VAL A 417 -2.35 -12.91 17.87
N GLY A 418 -1.21 -13.37 17.32
CA GLY A 418 -0.40 -14.42 17.95
C GLY A 418 0.68 -13.91 18.91
N ILE A 419 1.07 -12.64 18.79
CA ILE A 419 2.12 -12.02 19.58
C ILE A 419 1.52 -10.83 20.34
N PRO A 420 1.24 -10.94 21.65
CA PRO A 420 0.67 -9.85 22.42
C PRO A 420 1.58 -8.64 22.45
N LYS A 421 0.99 -7.43 22.58
CA LYS A 421 1.75 -6.17 22.69
C LYS A 421 2.59 -6.16 23.95
N GLU A 422 2.03 -6.67 25.04
CA GLU A 422 2.72 -6.87 26.31
C GLU A 422 2.89 -8.38 26.53
N PRO A 423 4.12 -8.91 26.39
CA PRO A 423 4.36 -10.31 26.64
C PRO A 423 4.11 -10.64 28.13
N LYS A 424 3.59 -11.83 28.39
CA LYS A 424 3.46 -12.32 29.76
C LYS A 424 4.83 -12.38 30.41
N LYS A 425 4.95 -11.79 31.59
CA LYS A 425 6.16 -11.89 32.42
C LYS A 425 6.10 -13.16 33.25
N ASP A 426 6.27 -14.32 32.62
CA ASP A 426 6.20 -15.66 33.22
C ASP A 426 7.56 -16.34 33.26
N GLY A 427 8.63 -15.56 33.27
CA GLY A 427 10.02 -16.04 33.22
C GLY A 427 10.66 -16.29 34.57
N ASP A 428 9.93 -16.12 35.68
CA ASP A 428 10.47 -16.34 37.02
C ASP A 428 10.99 -17.77 37.20
N GLY A 429 12.24 -17.91 37.65
CA GLY A 429 12.91 -19.19 37.81
C GLY A 429 13.46 -19.82 36.51
N ARG A 430 13.31 -19.17 35.36
CA ARG A 430 13.85 -19.64 34.06
C ARG A 430 15.23 -19.05 33.80
N ILE A 431 16.20 -19.91 33.48
CA ILE A 431 17.52 -19.51 33.00
C ILE A 431 17.47 -19.44 31.47
N VAL A 432 17.85 -18.31 30.89
CA VAL A 432 17.94 -18.13 29.42
C VAL A 432 19.37 -17.83 29.05
N ALA A 433 19.98 -18.75 28.32
CA ALA A 433 21.28 -18.52 27.70
C ALA A 433 21.09 -17.71 26.39
N ILE A 434 21.86 -16.64 26.26
CA ILE A 434 21.91 -15.81 25.03
C ILE A 434 23.30 -16.02 24.44
N VAL A 435 23.34 -16.64 23.26
CA VAL A 435 24.58 -16.86 22.50
C VAL A 435 24.65 -15.82 21.39
N GLY A 436 25.59 -14.89 21.52
CA GLY A 436 25.82 -13.80 20.56
C GLY A 436 25.53 -12.41 21.14
N ALA A 437 26.40 -11.46 20.81
CA ALA A 437 26.32 -10.05 21.21
C ALA A 437 25.78 -9.15 20.08
N GLY A 438 25.08 -9.71 19.09
CA GLY A 438 24.39 -8.93 18.07
C GLY A 438 23.19 -8.17 18.64
N VAL A 439 22.60 -7.27 17.85
CA VAL A 439 21.47 -6.38 18.25
C VAL A 439 20.33 -7.16 18.92
N SER A 440 19.97 -8.34 18.41
CA SER A 440 18.91 -9.19 18.99
C SER A 440 19.29 -9.78 20.34
N GLY A 441 20.56 -10.19 20.51
CA GLY A 441 21.06 -10.73 21.78
C GLY A 441 21.10 -9.66 22.87
N VAL A 442 21.67 -8.49 22.57
CA VAL A 442 21.70 -7.34 23.46
C VAL A 442 20.29 -6.91 23.86
N LYS A 443 19.38 -6.76 22.92
CA LYS A 443 17.98 -6.40 23.21
C LYS A 443 17.28 -7.42 24.12
N GLY A 444 17.48 -8.71 23.91
CA GLY A 444 16.92 -9.76 24.77
C GLY A 444 17.43 -9.69 26.22
N VAL A 445 18.68 -9.24 26.43
CA VAL A 445 19.25 -9.00 27.77
C VAL A 445 18.64 -7.76 28.41
N VAL A 446 18.53 -6.65 27.65
CA VAL A 446 17.99 -5.38 28.14
C VAL A 446 16.53 -5.52 28.56
N GLU A 447 15.65 -6.07 27.68
CA GLU A 447 14.22 -6.21 27.98
C GLU A 447 13.92 -7.11 29.18
N ARG A 448 14.83 -8.04 29.54
CA ARG A 448 14.67 -8.88 30.73
C ARG A 448 15.21 -8.25 32.01
N ARG A 449 16.17 -7.33 31.91
CA ARG A 449 16.84 -6.71 33.06
C ARG A 449 16.27 -5.38 33.50
N GLU A 450 15.51 -4.66 32.67
CA GLU A 450 14.93 -3.37 33.07
C GLU A 450 14.05 -3.41 34.33
N ASN A 451 13.62 -4.61 34.75
CA ASN A 451 12.87 -4.78 36.00
C ASN A 451 13.70 -5.31 37.19
N ALA A 452 14.98 -5.70 36.99
CA ALA A 452 15.77 -6.29 38.05
C ALA A 452 17.08 -5.53 38.40
N MET A 453 17.66 -4.73 37.47
CA MET A 453 19.03 -4.27 37.68
C MET A 453 19.40 -2.99 36.93
N LYS A 454 18.96 -1.83 37.39
CA LYS A 454 19.46 -0.54 36.89
C LYS A 454 20.95 -0.30 37.18
N GLU A 455 21.52 -0.87 38.23
CA GLU A 455 22.89 -0.60 38.66
C GLU A 455 23.96 -1.55 38.08
N GLU A 456 23.64 -2.81 37.79
CA GLU A 456 24.62 -3.73 37.21
C GLU A 456 24.79 -3.58 35.69
N TYR A 457 23.79 -3.05 35.00
CA TYR A 457 23.81 -2.85 33.57
C TYR A 457 24.89 -1.83 33.11
N GLN A 458 25.09 -0.75 33.88
CA GLN A 458 26.11 0.25 33.60
C GLN A 458 27.56 -0.32 33.73
N LYS A 459 27.77 -1.35 34.55
CA LYS A 459 29.08 -1.98 34.68
C LYS A 459 29.43 -2.93 33.52
N PHE A 460 28.46 -3.44 32.81
CA PHE A 460 28.66 -4.44 31.74
C PHE A 460 28.77 -3.85 30.31
N ILE A 461 28.19 -2.69 30.05
CA ILE A 461 28.18 -2.04 28.73
C ILE A 461 29.22 -0.92 28.60
N ALA A 462 29.63 -0.31 29.68
CA ALA A 462 30.68 0.72 29.68
C ALA A 462 32.01 0.35 28.99
N PRO A 463 32.43 -0.93 28.93
CA PRO A 463 33.63 -1.31 28.16
C PRO A 463 33.42 -1.60 26.67
N VAL A 464 32.19 -1.53 26.13
CA VAL A 464 31.85 -1.99 24.76
C VAL A 464 31.41 -0.82 23.86
N ILE A 465 31.27 0.37 24.39
CA ILE A 465 31.08 1.63 23.69
C ILE A 465 32.33 2.50 23.88
#